data_30e924cf80051aa6e820c7592b9e1c13
#
_entry.id   30e924cf80051aa6e820c7592b9e1c13
#
_cell.length_a   1.000
_cell.length_b   1.000
_cell.length_c   1.000
_cell.angle_alpha   90.00
_cell.angle_beta   90.00
_cell.angle_gamma   90.00
#
_symmetry.space_group_name_H-M   'P 1'
#
loop_
_entity.id
_entity.type
_entity.pdbx_description
1 polymer ?
#
loop_
_entity_poly.entity_id
_entity_poly.type
_entity_poly.pdbx_seq_one_letter_code
_entity_poly.pdbx_strand_id
1 'polypeptide(L)'
;MQKQISLGELISHEKQNGLIKLGIRLGDRLLGLRKMQELYEINEMQGLSKEEFSDRLLDALNISLEFDEEALERIPKTGPLLLASNHPFGGIEGVILARLLSQVRPDLKVLANTALRVFAELNEYFIFTNPLAPKNAKNAPSLKQTIGHVKKGGALLIFPAGKVSFFDSKSKRVVEHEWNRIAGRMLRIPGVQYSPIFVSGKNSDWFYRVERINFKMRMFFLGWELLNKKNHNLRIDIGNTVTAKRIDVEAGDIELAALARAQSYAQEASWRSSWPETDAKAFSPLAETIEKAVLHNEIQSLPKEQHLVEYRQFSVYYAYREQAPNVVLEIARLRELVFREHNEGSGEERDTDHFDDIYTHLFVVNNETQELIGAYRMGQSDRLLAKLDNGDDDLSSIYLAQMFNFGKQFINRQEPCLEMGRSFLTPEYQRSFHGLYLLWRGIGAFCGKFPQYRHLYGTVSLSKLFDKRSVAIIKAALVKETEAVSPKNDFDFALHPEIKSFGEEFGLRQHMSAFLQTIEEDGKDIPILLKHYMKLNATFHALGVDKNFADTPGLLLSVHLPSAPEKMLKKYLAEEMTSYLTYPETAK
;
A
#
# COMPACT_ATOMS: atom_id res chain seq x y z
N MET A 1 -4.76 -47.11 -25.77
CA MET A 1 -5.68 -47.29 -24.64
C MET A 1 -6.31 -45.94 -24.35
N GLN A 2 -7.63 -45.85 -24.34
CA GLN A 2 -8.33 -44.64 -23.95
C GLN A 2 -8.03 -44.32 -22.49
N LYS A 3 -7.52 -43.14 -22.18
CA LYS A 3 -7.21 -42.73 -20.82
C LYS A 3 -8.51 -42.54 -20.03
N GLN A 4 -8.60 -43.09 -18.83
CA GLN A 4 -9.77 -42.97 -17.96
C GLN A 4 -9.47 -42.04 -16.77
N ILE A 5 -10.30 -41.04 -16.58
CA ILE A 5 -10.30 -40.20 -15.36
C ILE A 5 -11.05 -40.97 -14.27
N SER A 6 -10.35 -41.83 -13.55
CA SER A 6 -10.92 -42.75 -12.57
C SER A 6 -9.97 -42.98 -11.41
N LEU A 7 -10.53 -43.25 -10.23
CA LEU A 7 -9.78 -43.77 -9.08
C LEU A 7 -9.04 -45.05 -9.39
N GLY A 8 -9.48 -45.80 -10.42
CA GLY A 8 -8.85 -47.02 -10.90
C GLY A 8 -7.42 -46.82 -11.40
N GLU A 9 -7.10 -45.65 -11.93
CA GLU A 9 -5.74 -45.28 -12.37
C GLU A 9 -4.75 -45.11 -11.20
N LEU A 10 -5.24 -44.88 -10.00
CA LEU A 10 -4.43 -44.74 -8.79
C LEU A 10 -4.13 -46.08 -8.11
N ILE A 11 -4.79 -47.16 -8.55
CA ILE A 11 -4.68 -48.52 -7.98
C ILE A 11 -4.13 -49.45 -9.05
N SER A 12 -3.04 -50.13 -8.76
CA SER A 12 -2.45 -51.09 -9.72
C SER A 12 -3.47 -52.12 -10.19
N HIS A 13 -3.56 -52.37 -11.50
CA HIS A 13 -4.54 -53.26 -12.13
C HIS A 13 -4.53 -54.68 -11.51
N GLU A 14 -3.38 -55.18 -11.05
CA GLU A 14 -3.24 -56.47 -10.39
C GLU A 14 -4.01 -56.59 -9.05
N LYS A 15 -4.33 -55.47 -8.40
CA LYS A 15 -5.05 -55.41 -7.12
C LYS A 15 -6.53 -55.16 -7.27
N GLN A 16 -7.07 -55.02 -8.49
CA GLN A 16 -8.44 -54.68 -8.76
C GLN A 16 -9.33 -55.94 -8.86
N ASN A 17 -9.80 -56.49 -7.74
CA ASN A 17 -10.84 -57.54 -7.72
C ASN A 17 -12.25 -56.94 -7.90
N GLY A 18 -13.27 -57.81 -8.01
CA GLY A 18 -14.64 -57.41 -8.31
C GLY A 18 -15.23 -56.38 -7.32
N LEU A 19 -14.93 -56.53 -6.02
CA LEU A 19 -15.41 -55.61 -4.96
C LEU A 19 -14.67 -54.25 -5.05
N ILE A 20 -13.40 -54.25 -5.35
CA ILE A 20 -12.62 -53.01 -5.55
C ILE A 20 -13.10 -52.30 -6.79
N LYS A 21 -13.40 -52.98 -7.90
CA LYS A 21 -13.98 -52.38 -9.11
C LYS A 21 -15.34 -51.73 -8.85
N LEU A 22 -16.18 -52.38 -8.03
CA LEU A 22 -17.48 -51.78 -7.62
C LEU A 22 -17.26 -50.51 -6.76
N GLY A 23 -16.31 -50.60 -5.82
CA GLY A 23 -15.91 -49.44 -4.99
C GLY A 23 -15.38 -48.28 -5.80
N ILE A 24 -14.54 -48.53 -6.83
CA ILE A 24 -14.03 -47.54 -7.78
C ILE A 24 -15.20 -46.88 -8.53
N ARG A 25 -16.13 -47.67 -9.10
CA ARG A 25 -17.29 -47.11 -9.83
C ARG A 25 -18.19 -46.22 -8.95
N LEU A 26 -18.43 -46.64 -7.73
CA LEU A 26 -19.17 -45.84 -6.75
C LEU A 26 -18.41 -44.57 -6.36
N GLY A 27 -17.10 -44.69 -6.13
CA GLY A 27 -16.21 -43.57 -5.85
C GLY A 27 -16.18 -42.57 -6.99
N ASP A 28 -15.95 -43.02 -8.24
CA ASP A 28 -15.93 -42.17 -9.42
C ASP A 28 -17.23 -41.39 -9.63
N ARG A 29 -18.37 -42.02 -9.34
CA ARG A 29 -19.68 -41.36 -9.40
C ARG A 29 -19.85 -40.34 -8.29
N LEU A 30 -19.46 -40.66 -7.06
CA LEU A 30 -19.55 -39.77 -5.90
C LEU A 30 -18.60 -38.60 -5.99
N LEU A 31 -17.42 -38.79 -6.61
CA LEU A 31 -16.40 -37.74 -6.80
C LEU A 31 -16.63 -36.88 -8.05
N GLY A 32 -17.68 -37.17 -8.85
CA GLY A 32 -17.91 -36.45 -10.10
C GLY A 32 -16.92 -36.81 -11.24
N LEU A 33 -16.02 -37.80 -11.04
CA LEU A 33 -14.99 -38.18 -12.02
C LEU A 33 -15.61 -38.71 -13.30
N ARG A 34 -16.77 -39.37 -13.21
CA ARG A 34 -17.50 -39.81 -14.38
C ARG A 34 -17.96 -38.65 -15.27
N LYS A 35 -18.53 -37.60 -14.67
CA LYS A 35 -18.91 -36.40 -15.44
C LYS A 35 -17.72 -35.65 -15.98
N MET A 36 -16.59 -35.67 -15.29
CA MET A 36 -15.33 -35.12 -15.79
C MET A 36 -14.82 -35.92 -16.99
N GLN A 37 -14.95 -37.26 -16.95
CA GLN A 37 -14.61 -38.13 -18.07
C GLN A 37 -15.50 -37.84 -19.29
N GLU A 38 -16.82 -37.73 -19.08
CA GLU A 38 -17.77 -37.38 -20.13
C GLU A 38 -17.43 -36.01 -20.75
N LEU A 39 -17.12 -34.99 -19.94
CA LEU A 39 -16.68 -33.68 -20.43
C LEU A 39 -15.36 -33.76 -21.21
N TYR A 40 -14.41 -34.54 -20.74
CA TYR A 40 -13.11 -34.75 -21.38
C TYR A 40 -13.26 -35.45 -22.75
N GLU A 41 -14.12 -36.47 -22.86
CA GLU A 41 -14.36 -37.21 -24.10
C GLU A 41 -15.17 -36.40 -25.12
N ILE A 42 -16.27 -35.76 -24.69
CA ILE A 42 -17.15 -34.95 -25.58
C ILE A 42 -16.37 -33.80 -26.21
N ASN A 43 -15.43 -33.23 -25.47
CA ASN A 43 -14.65 -32.08 -25.96
C ASN A 43 -13.28 -32.52 -26.53
N GLU A 44 -13.04 -33.80 -26.77
CA GLU A 44 -11.83 -34.33 -27.43
C GLU A 44 -10.54 -33.80 -26.82
N MET A 45 -10.44 -33.81 -25.48
CA MET A 45 -9.34 -33.17 -24.75
C MET A 45 -8.06 -34.03 -24.71
N GLN A 46 -8.11 -35.30 -25.15
CA GLN A 46 -6.99 -36.23 -25.07
C GLN A 46 -5.84 -35.81 -25.98
N GLY A 47 -4.65 -35.68 -25.40
CA GLY A 47 -3.41 -35.43 -26.17
C GLY A 47 -3.23 -34.01 -26.67
N LEU A 48 -4.06 -33.08 -26.23
CA LEU A 48 -3.91 -31.66 -26.49
C LEU A 48 -2.63 -31.11 -25.80
N SER A 49 -2.09 -30.03 -26.33
CA SER A 49 -1.10 -29.23 -25.59
C SER A 49 -1.70 -28.68 -24.28
N LYS A 50 -0.86 -28.27 -23.35
CA LYS A 50 -1.33 -27.73 -22.06
C LYS A 50 -2.16 -26.46 -22.25
N GLU A 51 -1.83 -25.65 -23.24
CA GLU A 51 -2.56 -24.43 -23.61
C GLU A 51 -3.93 -24.80 -24.18
N GLU A 52 -3.97 -25.65 -25.22
CA GLU A 52 -5.22 -26.07 -25.87
C GLU A 52 -6.15 -26.81 -24.90
N PHE A 53 -5.60 -27.65 -24.04
CA PHE A 53 -6.38 -28.32 -23.00
C PHE A 53 -7.04 -27.31 -22.05
N SER A 54 -6.26 -26.32 -21.60
CA SER A 54 -6.76 -25.31 -20.66
C SER A 54 -7.86 -24.45 -21.30
N ASP A 55 -7.64 -23.98 -22.53
CA ASP A 55 -8.61 -23.20 -23.27
C ASP A 55 -9.89 -24.02 -23.53
N ARG A 56 -9.76 -25.27 -23.98
CA ARG A 56 -10.88 -26.19 -24.22
C ARG A 56 -11.69 -26.48 -22.95
N LEU A 57 -11.00 -26.58 -21.80
CA LEU A 57 -11.67 -26.79 -20.52
C LEU A 57 -12.50 -25.56 -20.11
N LEU A 58 -11.98 -24.37 -20.29
CA LEU A 58 -12.69 -23.13 -19.98
C LEU A 58 -13.90 -22.95 -20.91
N ASP A 59 -13.74 -23.23 -22.20
CA ASP A 59 -14.82 -23.18 -23.18
C ASP A 59 -15.93 -24.19 -22.85
N ALA A 60 -15.57 -25.46 -22.56
CA ALA A 60 -16.51 -26.52 -22.22
C ALA A 60 -17.31 -26.21 -20.94
N LEU A 61 -16.72 -25.48 -20.02
CA LEU A 61 -17.38 -24.99 -18.81
C LEU A 61 -18.03 -23.61 -19.00
N ASN A 62 -17.87 -22.98 -20.18
CA ASN A 62 -18.32 -21.61 -20.43
C ASN A 62 -17.93 -20.65 -19.31
N ILE A 63 -16.63 -20.68 -18.94
CA ILE A 63 -16.05 -19.80 -17.93
C ILE A 63 -15.47 -18.58 -18.64
N SER A 64 -15.93 -17.39 -18.27
CA SER A 64 -15.31 -16.12 -18.66
C SER A 64 -14.38 -15.60 -17.56
N LEU A 65 -13.32 -14.91 -17.98
CA LEU A 65 -12.34 -14.34 -17.07
C LEU A 65 -12.41 -12.81 -17.10
N GLU A 66 -12.41 -12.21 -15.94
CA GLU A 66 -12.31 -10.77 -15.76
C GLU A 66 -10.98 -10.46 -15.06
N PHE A 67 -10.10 -9.75 -15.74
CA PHE A 67 -8.80 -9.33 -15.21
C PHE A 67 -8.31 -8.06 -15.93
N ASP A 68 -7.35 -7.37 -15.32
CA ASP A 68 -6.68 -6.22 -15.91
C ASP A 68 -5.52 -6.69 -16.79
N GLU A 69 -5.61 -6.43 -18.10
CA GLU A 69 -4.57 -6.80 -19.07
C GLU A 69 -3.26 -6.06 -18.80
N GLU A 70 -3.31 -4.78 -18.40
CA GLU A 70 -2.11 -4.01 -18.07
C GLU A 70 -1.41 -4.58 -16.85
N ALA A 71 -2.17 -5.04 -15.82
CA ALA A 71 -1.60 -5.69 -14.66
C ALA A 71 -0.90 -7.01 -15.03
N LEU A 72 -1.44 -7.77 -15.98
CA LEU A 72 -0.81 -8.97 -16.51
C LEU A 72 0.50 -8.65 -17.24
N GLU A 73 0.51 -7.59 -18.07
CA GLU A 73 1.70 -7.16 -18.82
C GLU A 73 2.82 -6.61 -17.92
N ARG A 74 2.48 -6.04 -16.76
CA ARG A 74 3.45 -5.57 -15.74
C ARG A 74 4.19 -6.70 -15.04
N ILE A 75 3.75 -7.96 -15.20
CA ILE A 75 4.48 -9.12 -14.66
C ILE A 75 5.86 -9.23 -15.32
N PRO A 76 6.95 -9.38 -14.54
CA PRO A 76 8.31 -9.51 -15.08
C PRO A 76 8.45 -10.69 -16.03
N LYS A 77 8.86 -10.43 -17.26
CA LYS A 77 8.99 -11.45 -18.31
C LYS A 77 10.17 -12.41 -18.08
N THR A 78 11.13 -12.02 -17.24
CA THR A 78 12.33 -12.81 -16.92
C THR A 78 12.73 -12.63 -15.45
N GLY A 79 13.62 -13.50 -14.97
CA GLY A 79 14.13 -13.46 -13.59
C GLY A 79 13.29 -14.25 -12.60
N PRO A 80 13.81 -14.47 -11.38
CA PRO A 80 13.15 -15.28 -10.37
C PRO A 80 11.87 -14.60 -9.89
N LEU A 81 10.72 -15.27 -10.05
CA LEU A 81 9.41 -14.72 -9.75
C LEU A 81 8.60 -15.69 -8.91
N LEU A 82 8.04 -15.19 -7.82
CA LEU A 82 7.03 -15.84 -7.02
C LEU A 82 5.67 -15.17 -7.25
N LEU A 83 4.68 -15.96 -7.66
CA LEU A 83 3.28 -15.57 -7.68
C LEU A 83 2.57 -16.38 -6.60
N ALA A 84 1.79 -15.74 -5.75
CA ALA A 84 1.02 -16.46 -4.75
C ALA A 84 -0.42 -15.97 -4.75
N SER A 85 -1.34 -16.92 -4.64
CA SER A 85 -2.79 -16.65 -4.69
C SER A 85 -3.51 -17.34 -3.55
N ASN A 86 -4.66 -16.79 -3.16
CA ASN A 86 -5.66 -17.48 -2.39
C ASN A 86 -6.21 -18.69 -3.15
N HIS A 87 -6.89 -19.62 -2.46
CA HIS A 87 -7.32 -20.91 -3.00
C HIS A 87 -8.83 -21.15 -2.80
N PRO A 88 -9.71 -20.33 -3.44
CA PRO A 88 -11.15 -20.37 -3.15
C PRO A 88 -11.85 -21.62 -3.66
N PHE A 89 -11.42 -22.20 -4.78
CA PHE A 89 -12.17 -23.27 -5.47
C PHE A 89 -11.54 -24.66 -5.30
N GLY A 90 -10.20 -24.74 -5.14
CA GLY A 90 -9.50 -25.98 -4.86
C GLY A 90 -9.01 -26.74 -6.10
N GLY A 91 -9.01 -26.14 -7.28
CA GLY A 91 -8.49 -26.78 -8.49
C GLY A 91 -8.53 -25.95 -9.76
N ILE A 92 -9.71 -25.45 -10.15
CA ILE A 92 -9.90 -24.77 -11.44
C ILE A 92 -9.05 -23.48 -11.55
N GLU A 93 -8.88 -22.72 -10.46
CA GLU A 93 -8.05 -21.52 -10.42
C GLU A 93 -6.59 -21.81 -10.71
N GLY A 94 -6.10 -23.00 -10.36
CA GLY A 94 -4.75 -23.44 -10.70
C GLY A 94 -4.54 -23.60 -12.20
N VAL A 95 -5.52 -24.11 -12.93
CA VAL A 95 -5.49 -24.25 -14.40
C VAL A 95 -5.63 -22.89 -15.06
N ILE A 96 -6.59 -22.07 -14.58
CA ILE A 96 -6.85 -20.72 -15.10
C ILE A 96 -5.60 -19.86 -14.98
N LEU A 97 -5.02 -19.77 -13.79
CA LEU A 97 -3.83 -18.96 -13.55
C LEU A 97 -2.61 -19.50 -14.29
N ALA A 98 -2.46 -20.83 -14.39
CA ALA A 98 -1.38 -21.41 -15.18
C ALA A 98 -1.48 -21.00 -16.65
N ARG A 99 -2.69 -21.05 -17.23
CA ARG A 99 -2.93 -20.67 -18.64
C ARG A 99 -2.72 -19.15 -18.84
N LEU A 100 -3.30 -18.32 -17.98
CA LEU A 100 -3.21 -16.86 -18.06
C LEU A 100 -1.76 -16.39 -17.94
N LEU A 101 -1.07 -16.81 -16.90
CA LEU A 101 0.28 -16.37 -16.58
C LEU A 101 1.34 -16.94 -17.53
N SER A 102 1.10 -18.11 -18.15
CA SER A 102 2.02 -18.68 -19.13
C SER A 102 2.12 -17.86 -20.42
N GLN A 103 1.16 -16.97 -20.68
CA GLN A 103 1.22 -16.03 -21.83
C GLN A 103 2.39 -15.05 -21.70
N VAL A 104 2.67 -14.60 -20.48
CA VAL A 104 3.77 -13.65 -20.18
C VAL A 104 5.02 -14.35 -19.62
N ARG A 105 4.86 -15.55 -19.03
CA ARG A 105 5.93 -16.38 -18.45
C ARG A 105 5.81 -17.83 -18.93
N PRO A 106 6.31 -18.17 -20.13
CA PRO A 106 6.25 -19.53 -20.66
C PRO A 106 6.96 -20.58 -19.79
N ASP A 107 7.91 -20.13 -18.95
CA ASP A 107 8.64 -20.94 -17.98
C ASP A 107 7.89 -21.18 -16.66
N LEU A 108 6.65 -20.70 -16.55
CA LEU A 108 5.83 -20.83 -15.33
C LEU A 108 5.70 -22.29 -14.89
N LYS A 109 5.92 -22.52 -13.60
CA LYS A 109 5.57 -23.77 -12.91
C LYS A 109 4.57 -23.46 -11.79
N VAL A 110 3.68 -24.44 -11.53
CA VAL A 110 2.68 -24.34 -10.45
C VAL A 110 2.94 -25.48 -9.46
N LEU A 111 3.02 -25.15 -8.18
CA LEU A 111 3.11 -26.16 -7.13
C LEU A 111 1.71 -26.72 -6.86
N ALA A 112 1.46 -27.95 -7.30
CA ALA A 112 0.14 -28.55 -7.34
C ALA A 112 0.03 -29.86 -6.55
N ASN A 113 -1.22 -30.25 -6.20
CA ASN A 113 -1.48 -31.53 -5.55
C ASN A 113 -1.26 -32.69 -6.54
N THR A 114 -0.66 -33.78 -6.06
CA THR A 114 -0.47 -35.02 -6.81
C THR A 114 -1.76 -35.60 -7.42
N ALA A 115 -2.93 -35.28 -6.86
CA ALA A 115 -4.21 -35.71 -7.42
C ALA A 115 -4.45 -35.15 -8.85
N LEU A 116 -3.87 -34.03 -9.21
CA LEU A 116 -4.00 -33.42 -10.54
C LEU A 116 -3.19 -34.15 -11.62
N ARG A 117 -2.40 -35.14 -11.29
CA ARG A 117 -1.71 -36.03 -12.28
C ARG A 117 -2.69 -36.77 -13.18
N VAL A 118 -3.95 -36.86 -12.80
CA VAL A 118 -5.00 -37.45 -13.63
C VAL A 118 -5.13 -36.73 -14.99
N PHE A 119 -4.76 -35.44 -15.06
CA PHE A 119 -4.71 -34.66 -16.30
C PHE A 119 -3.26 -34.59 -16.80
N ALA A 120 -2.87 -35.56 -17.66
CA ALA A 120 -1.50 -35.62 -18.15
C ALA A 120 -1.09 -34.43 -19.00
N GLU A 121 -2.06 -33.80 -19.67
CA GLU A 121 -1.93 -32.61 -20.51
C GLU A 121 -1.39 -31.41 -19.71
N LEU A 122 -1.71 -31.35 -18.42
CA LEU A 122 -1.29 -30.27 -17.52
C LEU A 122 0.05 -30.54 -16.82
N ASN A 123 0.67 -31.74 -17.00
CA ASN A 123 1.90 -32.13 -16.29
C ASN A 123 3.08 -31.17 -16.52
N GLU A 124 3.11 -30.51 -17.67
CA GLU A 124 4.16 -29.54 -17.96
C GLU A 124 4.07 -28.27 -17.10
N TYR A 125 2.88 -27.90 -16.67
CA TYR A 125 2.72 -26.78 -15.75
C TYR A 125 3.14 -27.13 -14.32
N PHE A 126 2.95 -28.39 -13.87
CA PHE A 126 2.92 -28.72 -12.47
C PHE A 126 4.22 -29.32 -11.91
N ILE A 127 4.60 -28.83 -10.73
CA ILE A 127 5.50 -29.54 -9.81
C ILE A 127 4.61 -30.16 -8.74
N PHE A 128 4.55 -31.48 -8.67
CA PHE A 128 3.60 -32.17 -7.82
C PHE A 128 4.11 -32.35 -6.40
N THR A 129 3.25 -32.03 -5.42
CA THR A 129 3.49 -32.20 -3.99
C THR A 129 2.24 -32.77 -3.32
N ASN A 130 2.38 -33.24 -2.08
CA ASN A 130 1.24 -33.63 -1.24
C ASN A 130 1.07 -32.64 -0.08
N PRO A 131 0.25 -31.59 -0.23
CA PRO A 131 0.06 -30.57 0.80
C PRO A 131 -0.67 -31.11 2.04
N LEU A 132 -1.42 -32.22 1.91
CA LEU A 132 -2.15 -32.86 3.02
C LEU A 132 -1.23 -33.63 3.98
N ALA A 133 0.00 -33.90 3.56
CA ALA A 133 1.03 -34.55 4.37
C ALA A 133 2.35 -33.74 4.31
N PRO A 134 2.38 -32.51 4.85
CA PRO A 134 3.51 -31.59 4.69
C PRO A 134 4.83 -32.10 5.30
N LYS A 135 4.75 -32.98 6.29
CA LYS A 135 5.92 -33.63 6.92
C LYS A 135 6.39 -34.90 6.20
N ASN A 136 5.76 -35.29 5.08
CA ASN A 136 6.14 -36.47 4.34
C ASN A 136 7.47 -36.22 3.61
N ALA A 137 8.46 -37.09 3.86
CA ALA A 137 9.76 -37.04 3.22
C ALA A 137 9.68 -37.08 1.66
N LYS A 138 8.61 -37.66 1.11
CA LYS A 138 8.34 -37.73 -0.34
C LYS A 138 8.11 -36.35 -0.97
N ASN A 139 7.85 -35.28 -0.18
CA ASN A 139 7.73 -33.90 -0.67
C ASN A 139 9.09 -33.21 -0.85
N ALA A 140 10.17 -33.74 -0.27
CA ALA A 140 11.49 -33.09 -0.31
C ALA A 140 12.03 -32.88 -1.74
N PRO A 141 11.93 -33.87 -2.67
CA PRO A 141 12.36 -33.70 -4.06
C PRO A 141 11.59 -32.58 -4.78
N SER A 142 10.26 -32.53 -4.60
CA SER A 142 9.40 -31.50 -5.21
C SER A 142 9.76 -30.11 -4.70
N LEU A 143 9.99 -29.98 -3.40
CA LEU A 143 10.41 -28.71 -2.79
C LEU A 143 11.79 -28.28 -3.30
N LYS A 144 12.74 -29.21 -3.43
CA LYS A 144 14.07 -28.93 -4.00
C LYS A 144 13.96 -28.49 -5.47
N GLN A 145 13.11 -29.14 -6.25
CA GLN A 145 12.83 -28.78 -7.65
C GLN A 145 12.23 -27.38 -7.74
N THR A 146 11.25 -27.07 -6.89
CA THR A 146 10.59 -25.76 -6.80
C THR A 146 11.58 -24.63 -6.49
N ILE A 147 12.39 -24.79 -5.44
CA ILE A 147 13.44 -23.82 -5.08
C ILE A 147 14.47 -23.69 -6.21
N GLY A 148 14.88 -24.81 -6.80
CA GLY A 148 15.83 -24.84 -7.90
C GLY A 148 15.33 -24.12 -9.15
N HIS A 149 14.04 -24.23 -9.46
CA HIS A 149 13.39 -23.54 -10.58
C HIS A 149 13.43 -22.02 -10.39
N VAL A 150 13.00 -21.51 -9.23
CA VAL A 150 13.04 -20.08 -8.93
C VAL A 150 14.46 -19.54 -8.89
N LYS A 151 15.41 -20.25 -8.26
CA LYS A 151 16.84 -19.84 -8.22
C LYS A 151 17.48 -19.74 -9.61
N LYS A 152 16.99 -20.48 -10.59
CA LYS A 152 17.45 -20.41 -11.99
C LYS A 152 16.78 -19.30 -12.80
N GLY A 153 15.95 -18.45 -12.16
CA GLY A 153 15.24 -17.37 -12.82
C GLY A 153 13.83 -17.72 -13.29
N GLY A 154 13.31 -18.90 -12.91
CA GLY A 154 11.97 -19.35 -13.29
C GLY A 154 10.84 -18.68 -12.51
N ALA A 155 9.64 -18.67 -13.11
CA ALA A 155 8.41 -18.23 -12.46
C ALA A 155 7.70 -19.39 -11.76
N LEU A 156 7.20 -19.14 -10.55
CA LEU A 156 6.51 -20.11 -9.73
C LEU A 156 5.20 -19.55 -9.21
N LEU A 157 4.09 -20.24 -9.48
CA LEU A 157 2.80 -19.99 -8.83
C LEU A 157 2.59 -20.99 -7.70
N ILE A 158 2.17 -20.46 -6.54
CA ILE A 158 1.82 -21.27 -5.38
C ILE A 158 0.47 -20.86 -4.79
N PHE A 159 -0.19 -21.81 -4.13
CA PHE A 159 -1.35 -21.61 -3.27
C PHE A 159 -0.94 -21.96 -1.84
N PRO A 160 -0.36 -21.01 -1.08
CA PRO A 160 0.38 -21.34 0.13
C PRO A 160 -0.48 -21.87 1.29
N ALA A 161 -1.79 -21.65 1.27
CA ALA A 161 -2.73 -22.25 2.21
C ALA A 161 -2.71 -23.79 2.13
N GLY A 162 -2.37 -24.34 0.95
CA GLY A 162 -2.31 -25.78 0.70
C GLY A 162 -3.62 -26.52 0.82
N LYS A 163 -4.71 -25.81 1.10
CA LYS A 163 -6.08 -26.30 1.24
C LYS A 163 -7.03 -25.23 0.74
N VAL A 164 -8.17 -25.68 0.21
CA VAL A 164 -9.25 -24.79 -0.22
C VAL A 164 -9.85 -24.04 0.96
N SER A 165 -10.36 -22.84 0.71
CA SER A 165 -11.04 -21.97 1.67
C SER A 165 -12.16 -22.73 2.41
N PHE A 166 -12.43 -22.35 3.66
CA PHE A 166 -13.41 -23.00 4.53
C PHE A 166 -14.35 -21.96 5.17
N PHE A 167 -15.49 -22.43 5.68
CA PHE A 167 -16.41 -21.58 6.41
C PHE A 167 -16.02 -21.53 7.89
N ASP A 168 -15.60 -20.36 8.35
CA ASP A 168 -15.35 -20.13 9.77
C ASP A 168 -16.64 -19.77 10.51
N SER A 169 -17.04 -20.63 11.47
CA SER A 169 -18.26 -20.44 12.25
C SER A 169 -18.20 -19.26 13.22
N LYS A 170 -17.01 -18.80 13.61
CA LYS A 170 -16.83 -17.67 14.51
C LYS A 170 -17.05 -16.35 13.79
N SER A 171 -16.36 -16.15 12.68
CA SER A 171 -16.49 -14.93 11.85
C SER A 171 -17.70 -14.96 10.92
N LYS A 172 -18.38 -16.11 10.76
CA LYS A 172 -19.49 -16.36 9.82
C LYS A 172 -19.13 -16.02 8.36
N ARG A 173 -17.87 -16.22 7.99
CA ARG A 173 -17.32 -15.93 6.65
C ARG A 173 -16.57 -17.14 6.09
N VAL A 174 -16.44 -17.16 4.77
CA VAL A 174 -15.49 -18.03 4.09
C VAL A 174 -14.12 -17.41 4.24
N VAL A 175 -13.19 -18.15 4.82
CA VAL A 175 -11.82 -17.74 5.09
C VAL A 175 -10.84 -18.77 4.56
N GLU A 176 -9.60 -18.38 4.43
CA GLU A 176 -8.52 -19.29 4.03
C GLU A 176 -7.68 -19.69 5.24
N HIS A 177 -7.06 -20.87 5.15
CA HIS A 177 -6.05 -21.27 6.12
C HIS A 177 -4.83 -20.36 6.08
N GLU A 178 -4.11 -20.29 7.19
CA GLU A 178 -2.82 -19.58 7.24
C GLU A 178 -1.89 -20.07 6.14
N TRP A 179 -1.16 -19.13 5.56
CA TRP A 179 -0.20 -19.46 4.51
C TRP A 179 1.04 -20.13 5.10
N ASN A 180 1.46 -21.20 4.44
CA ASN A 180 2.58 -21.99 4.87
C ASN A 180 3.89 -21.19 4.71
N ARG A 181 4.78 -21.34 5.70
CA ARG A 181 6.15 -20.75 5.70
C ARG A 181 6.96 -20.97 4.41
N ILE A 182 6.51 -21.84 3.51
CA ILE A 182 7.16 -22.03 2.20
C ILE A 182 7.12 -20.75 1.37
N ALA A 183 6.04 -19.97 1.45
CA ALA A 183 5.95 -18.67 0.78
C ALA A 183 7.04 -17.72 1.29
N GLY A 184 7.20 -17.61 2.62
CA GLY A 184 8.26 -16.80 3.22
C GLY A 184 9.67 -17.25 2.81
N ARG A 185 9.91 -18.55 2.77
CA ARG A 185 11.20 -19.10 2.28
C ARG A 185 11.49 -18.75 0.82
N MET A 186 10.47 -18.77 -0.03
CA MET A 186 10.62 -18.38 -1.44
C MET A 186 10.93 -16.89 -1.56
N LEU A 187 10.30 -16.05 -0.76
CA LEU A 187 10.56 -14.61 -0.71
C LEU A 187 11.98 -14.24 -0.28
N ARG A 188 12.67 -15.14 0.45
CA ARG A 188 14.08 -14.97 0.84
C ARG A 188 15.09 -15.37 -0.24
N ILE A 189 14.64 -15.90 -1.38
CA ILE A 189 15.56 -16.23 -2.49
C ILE A 189 16.13 -14.91 -3.04
N PRO A 190 17.47 -14.77 -3.13
CA PRO A 190 18.07 -13.53 -3.63
C PRO A 190 17.57 -13.15 -5.02
N GLY A 191 17.13 -11.90 -5.15
CA GLY A 191 16.64 -11.35 -6.41
C GLY A 191 15.22 -11.79 -6.78
N VAL A 192 14.53 -12.58 -5.95
CA VAL A 192 13.15 -12.94 -6.21
C VAL A 192 12.25 -11.69 -6.24
N GLN A 193 11.33 -11.70 -7.17
CA GLN A 193 10.25 -10.73 -7.28
C GLN A 193 8.95 -11.41 -6.85
N TYR A 194 8.04 -10.66 -6.28
CA TYR A 194 6.76 -11.16 -5.78
C TYR A 194 5.60 -10.40 -6.41
N SER A 195 4.64 -11.13 -6.99
CA SER A 195 3.38 -10.59 -7.48
C SER A 195 2.22 -11.24 -6.71
N PRO A 196 1.46 -10.47 -5.91
CA PRO A 196 0.28 -10.97 -5.23
C PRO A 196 -0.87 -11.14 -6.22
N ILE A 197 -1.62 -12.23 -6.09
CA ILE A 197 -2.81 -12.50 -6.90
C ILE A 197 -3.99 -12.79 -5.97
N PHE A 198 -5.16 -12.27 -6.29
CA PHE A 198 -6.40 -12.60 -5.62
C PHE A 198 -7.42 -13.13 -6.63
N VAL A 199 -7.99 -14.28 -6.35
CA VAL A 199 -9.08 -14.88 -7.13
C VAL A 199 -10.37 -14.71 -6.35
N SER A 200 -11.31 -13.95 -6.92
CA SER A 200 -12.62 -13.69 -6.31
C SER A 200 -13.55 -14.90 -6.44
N GLY A 201 -14.34 -15.12 -5.41
CA GLY A 201 -15.39 -16.15 -5.42
C GLY A 201 -15.30 -17.16 -4.29
N LYS A 202 -16.25 -18.09 -4.31
CA LYS A 202 -16.37 -19.17 -3.31
C LYS A 202 -16.97 -20.42 -3.94
N ASN A 203 -16.83 -21.55 -3.28
CA ASN A 203 -17.55 -22.76 -3.61
C ASN A 203 -19.03 -22.67 -3.17
N SER A 204 -19.85 -23.66 -3.52
CA SER A 204 -21.27 -23.69 -3.17
C SER A 204 -21.48 -23.70 -1.66
N ASP A 205 -22.57 -23.13 -1.20
CA ASP A 205 -22.93 -23.16 0.23
C ASP A 205 -23.09 -24.59 0.75
N TRP A 206 -23.45 -25.52 -0.14
CA TRP A 206 -23.53 -26.93 0.19
C TRP A 206 -22.16 -27.54 0.50
N PHE A 207 -21.13 -27.17 -0.26
CA PHE A 207 -19.76 -27.58 -0.02
C PHE A 207 -19.30 -27.23 1.41
N TYR A 208 -19.60 -26.02 1.86
CA TYR A 208 -19.27 -25.59 3.22
C TYR A 208 -20.14 -26.21 4.30
N ARG A 209 -21.40 -26.61 3.98
CA ARG A 209 -22.26 -27.33 4.94
C ARG A 209 -21.75 -28.75 5.20
N VAL A 210 -21.28 -29.45 4.16
CA VAL A 210 -20.68 -30.79 4.30
C VAL A 210 -19.43 -30.77 5.15
N GLU A 211 -18.64 -29.70 5.06
CA GLU A 211 -17.45 -29.50 5.87
C GLU A 211 -17.73 -29.52 7.37
N ARG A 212 -18.85 -28.95 7.81
CA ARG A 212 -19.24 -28.94 9.22
C ARG A 212 -19.46 -30.35 9.79
N ILE A 213 -19.74 -31.31 8.93
CA ILE A 213 -19.93 -32.72 9.31
C ILE A 213 -18.56 -33.42 9.33
N ASN A 214 -17.78 -33.31 8.28
CA ASN A 214 -16.44 -33.92 8.20
C ASN A 214 -15.56 -33.23 7.15
N PHE A 215 -14.44 -32.66 7.62
CA PHE A 215 -13.45 -31.99 6.77
C PHE A 215 -12.93 -32.86 5.61
N LYS A 216 -12.75 -34.18 5.82
CA LYS A 216 -12.24 -35.07 4.76
C LYS A 216 -13.28 -35.30 3.68
N MET A 217 -14.56 -35.28 4.01
CA MET A 217 -15.65 -35.52 3.05
C MET A 217 -15.72 -34.39 1.99
N ARG A 218 -15.45 -33.15 2.36
CA ARG A 218 -15.49 -32.05 1.37
C ARG A 218 -14.49 -32.21 0.23
N MET A 219 -13.33 -32.85 0.51
CA MET A 219 -12.32 -33.10 -0.53
C MET A 219 -12.86 -33.97 -1.67
N PHE A 220 -13.84 -34.85 -1.35
CA PHE A 220 -14.51 -35.67 -2.34
C PHE A 220 -15.40 -34.88 -3.28
N PHE A 221 -15.84 -33.68 -2.86
CA PHE A 221 -16.74 -32.85 -3.66
C PHE A 221 -16.01 -31.82 -4.53
N LEU A 222 -14.68 -31.73 -4.47
CA LEU A 222 -13.94 -30.78 -5.30
C LEU A 222 -14.11 -31.01 -6.80
N GLY A 223 -14.25 -32.25 -7.23
CA GLY A 223 -14.56 -32.59 -8.63
C GLY A 223 -15.95 -32.05 -9.06
N TRP A 224 -16.93 -32.10 -8.16
CA TRP A 224 -18.24 -31.52 -8.41
C TRP A 224 -18.21 -29.99 -8.41
N GLU A 225 -17.45 -29.37 -7.50
CA GLU A 225 -17.30 -27.92 -7.45
C GLU A 225 -16.60 -27.36 -8.70
N LEU A 226 -15.66 -28.11 -9.29
CA LEU A 226 -15.07 -27.75 -10.57
C LEU A 226 -16.15 -27.71 -11.68
N LEU A 227 -16.98 -28.75 -11.78
CA LEU A 227 -18.07 -28.79 -12.76
C LEU A 227 -19.16 -27.75 -12.47
N ASN A 228 -19.35 -27.39 -11.21
CA ASN A 228 -20.33 -26.39 -10.77
C ASN A 228 -19.92 -24.94 -11.14
N LYS A 229 -18.69 -24.74 -11.61
CA LYS A 229 -18.23 -23.44 -12.13
C LYS A 229 -18.69 -23.16 -13.57
N LYS A 230 -19.49 -24.03 -14.17
CA LYS A 230 -20.06 -23.80 -15.48
C LYS A 230 -20.88 -22.50 -15.52
N ASN A 231 -20.66 -21.69 -16.57
CA ASN A 231 -21.28 -20.39 -16.79
C ASN A 231 -20.94 -19.33 -15.71
N HIS A 232 -19.74 -19.41 -15.10
CA HIS A 232 -19.28 -18.40 -14.13
C HIS A 232 -18.34 -17.40 -14.80
N ASN A 233 -18.46 -16.15 -14.36
CA ASN A 233 -17.43 -15.15 -14.58
C ASN A 233 -16.48 -15.15 -13.36
N LEU A 234 -15.20 -15.37 -13.60
CA LEU A 234 -14.19 -15.43 -12.54
C LEU A 234 -13.26 -14.24 -12.63
N ARG A 235 -13.23 -13.46 -11.56
CA ARG A 235 -12.39 -12.28 -11.46
C ARG A 235 -11.06 -12.61 -10.83
N ILE A 236 -9.99 -12.11 -11.47
CA ILE A 236 -8.59 -12.27 -11.06
C ILE A 236 -7.99 -10.87 -10.91
N ASP A 237 -7.58 -10.54 -9.71
CA ASP A 237 -6.93 -9.26 -9.40
C ASP A 237 -5.43 -9.52 -9.19
N ILE A 238 -4.59 -8.87 -10.00
CA ILE A 238 -3.14 -9.01 -9.97
C ILE A 238 -2.56 -7.70 -9.42
N GLY A 239 -1.82 -7.79 -8.32
CA GLY A 239 -1.13 -6.64 -7.76
C GLY A 239 0.25 -6.41 -8.39
N ASN A 240 0.78 -5.21 -8.17
CA ASN A 240 2.10 -4.89 -8.68
C ASN A 240 3.19 -5.79 -8.11
N THR A 241 4.20 -6.04 -8.93
CA THR A 241 5.36 -6.83 -8.55
C THR A 241 6.30 -6.02 -7.66
N VAL A 242 6.66 -6.59 -6.51
CA VAL A 242 7.67 -6.01 -5.61
C VAL A 242 8.93 -6.85 -5.57
N THR A 243 10.08 -6.20 -5.37
CA THR A 243 11.37 -6.91 -5.23
C THR A 243 11.62 -7.27 -3.78
N ALA A 244 12.25 -8.42 -3.52
CA ALA A 244 12.60 -8.88 -2.17
C ALA A 244 13.51 -7.92 -1.40
N LYS A 245 14.27 -7.04 -2.06
CA LYS A 245 15.06 -5.99 -1.38
C LYS A 245 14.22 -5.00 -0.57
N ARG A 246 12.91 -4.96 -0.82
CA ARG A 246 11.95 -4.07 -0.14
C ARG A 246 11.10 -4.82 0.90
N ILE A 247 11.25 -6.12 0.98
CA ILE A 247 10.67 -6.96 2.02
C ILE A 247 11.71 -7.04 3.14
N ASP A 248 11.29 -6.84 4.37
CA ASP A 248 12.19 -6.87 5.52
C ASP A 248 12.87 -8.24 5.62
N VAL A 249 14.20 -8.26 5.45
CA VAL A 249 14.99 -9.50 5.43
C VAL A 249 15.11 -10.09 6.84
N GLU A 250 14.87 -9.31 7.89
CA GLU A 250 14.91 -9.75 9.29
C GLU A 250 13.60 -10.47 9.69
N ALA A 251 12.51 -10.23 8.98
CA ALA A 251 11.22 -10.88 9.24
C ALA A 251 11.31 -12.41 9.11
N GLY A 252 10.61 -13.14 9.97
CA GLY A 252 10.57 -14.60 9.96
C GLY A 252 9.83 -15.19 8.75
N ASP A 253 10.08 -16.48 8.42
CA ASP A 253 9.37 -17.15 7.31
C ASP A 253 7.84 -17.13 7.46
N ILE A 254 7.34 -17.16 8.70
CA ILE A 254 5.90 -17.11 8.99
C ILE A 254 5.37 -15.70 8.74
N GLU A 255 6.05 -14.68 9.23
CA GLU A 255 5.71 -13.28 9.03
C GLU A 255 5.69 -12.91 7.54
N LEU A 256 6.71 -13.33 6.78
CA LEU A 256 6.74 -13.12 5.32
C LEU A 256 5.61 -13.85 4.59
N ALA A 257 5.22 -15.04 5.04
CA ALA A 257 4.07 -15.75 4.47
C ALA A 257 2.75 -15.03 4.79
N ALA A 258 2.60 -14.52 6.01
CA ALA A 258 1.45 -13.72 6.42
C ALA A 258 1.39 -12.38 5.67
N LEU A 259 2.53 -11.71 5.46
CA LEU A 259 2.64 -10.51 4.63
C LEU A 259 2.18 -10.78 3.20
N ALA A 260 2.70 -11.83 2.57
CA ALA A 260 2.32 -12.22 1.22
C ALA A 260 0.81 -12.49 1.12
N ARG A 261 0.22 -13.16 2.12
CA ARG A 261 -1.23 -13.38 2.21
C ARG A 261 -1.98 -12.05 2.28
N ALA A 262 -1.62 -11.18 3.19
CA ALA A 262 -2.28 -9.89 3.37
C ALA A 262 -2.16 -9.01 2.10
N GLN A 263 -1.02 -9.05 1.39
CA GLN A 263 -0.84 -8.38 0.11
C GLN A 263 -1.71 -8.97 -1.01
N SER A 264 -1.92 -10.30 -1.03
CA SER A 264 -2.85 -10.94 -1.96
C SER A 264 -4.29 -10.48 -1.71
N TYR A 265 -4.74 -10.49 -0.46
CA TYR A 265 -6.06 -10.00 -0.08
C TYR A 265 -6.24 -8.48 -0.27
N ALA A 266 -5.17 -7.71 -0.22
CA ALA A 266 -5.19 -6.30 -0.57
C ALA A 266 -5.60 -6.04 -2.03
N GLN A 267 -5.55 -7.05 -2.90
CA GLN A 267 -5.97 -6.95 -4.29
C GLN A 267 -7.48 -7.17 -4.47
N GLU A 268 -8.20 -7.65 -3.44
CA GLU A 268 -9.63 -7.95 -3.54
C GLU A 268 -10.42 -6.73 -4.05
N ALA A 269 -11.11 -6.90 -5.18
CA ALA A 269 -11.85 -5.83 -5.84
C ALA A 269 -12.94 -5.21 -4.95
N SER A 270 -13.56 -6.01 -4.07
CA SER A 270 -14.57 -5.53 -3.14
C SER A 270 -14.04 -4.53 -2.10
N TRP A 271 -12.71 -4.49 -1.91
CA TRP A 271 -12.04 -3.52 -1.05
C TRP A 271 -11.53 -2.29 -1.80
N ARG A 272 -11.71 -2.21 -3.12
CA ARG A 272 -11.38 -1.04 -3.91
C ARG A 272 -12.51 -0.02 -3.84
N SER A 273 -12.17 1.26 -3.73
CA SER A 273 -13.10 2.37 -3.82
C SER A 273 -12.40 3.58 -4.42
N SER A 274 -12.93 4.11 -5.49
CA SER A 274 -12.45 5.36 -6.07
C SER A 274 -12.72 6.54 -5.14
N TRP A 275 -11.91 7.58 -5.26
CA TRP A 275 -12.25 8.86 -4.68
C TRP A 275 -13.56 9.37 -5.30
N PRO A 276 -14.41 10.09 -4.55
CA PRO A 276 -15.53 10.78 -5.16
C PRO A 276 -15.02 11.67 -6.30
N GLU A 277 -15.69 11.63 -7.44
CA GLU A 277 -15.44 12.63 -8.45
C GLU A 277 -15.72 13.99 -7.81
N THR A 278 -14.70 14.81 -7.68
CA THR A 278 -14.91 16.22 -7.40
C THR A 278 -15.53 16.79 -8.66
N ASP A 279 -16.71 17.43 -8.53
CA ASP A 279 -17.26 18.23 -9.61
C ASP A 279 -16.10 19.01 -10.23
N ALA A 280 -15.87 18.80 -11.53
CA ALA A 280 -14.76 19.42 -12.23
C ALA A 280 -14.97 20.94 -12.21
N LYS A 281 -14.62 21.57 -11.06
CA LYS A 281 -14.55 23.01 -10.96
C LYS A 281 -13.53 23.45 -12.02
N ALA A 282 -13.98 24.17 -13.02
CA ALA A 282 -13.07 24.70 -14.02
C ALA A 282 -12.03 25.54 -13.28
N PHE A 283 -10.77 25.13 -13.33
CA PHE A 283 -9.71 25.91 -12.69
C PHE A 283 -9.60 27.28 -13.35
N SER A 284 -9.59 28.33 -12.54
CA SER A 284 -9.20 29.66 -12.99
C SER A 284 -7.79 29.61 -13.57
N PRO A 285 -7.45 30.38 -14.61
CA PRO A 285 -6.06 30.54 -15.03
C PRO A 285 -5.21 30.98 -13.81
N LEU A 286 -3.99 30.47 -13.74
CA LEU A 286 -3.04 30.94 -12.73
C LEU A 286 -2.77 32.45 -12.95
N ALA A 287 -2.62 33.17 -11.85
CA ALA A 287 -2.21 34.56 -11.91
C ALA A 287 -0.89 34.74 -12.64
N GLU A 288 -0.67 35.90 -13.22
CA GLU A 288 0.61 36.25 -13.81
C GLU A 288 1.74 36.23 -12.76
N THR A 289 2.92 35.79 -13.20
CA THR A 289 4.14 35.80 -12.37
C THR A 289 4.51 37.24 -12.03
N ILE A 290 4.85 37.48 -10.77
CA ILE A 290 5.33 38.79 -10.33
C ILE A 290 6.77 38.99 -10.84
N GLU A 291 7.09 40.19 -11.32
CA GLU A 291 8.41 40.49 -11.84
C GLU A 291 9.49 40.22 -10.80
N LYS A 292 10.56 39.53 -11.22
CA LYS A 292 11.69 39.16 -10.35
C LYS A 292 12.33 40.37 -9.66
N ALA A 293 12.40 41.53 -10.34
CA ALA A 293 12.94 42.76 -9.76
C ALA A 293 12.11 43.25 -8.57
N VAL A 294 10.78 43.12 -8.62
CA VAL A 294 9.89 43.50 -7.51
C VAL A 294 10.14 42.58 -6.31
N LEU A 295 10.15 41.26 -6.55
CA LEU A 295 10.44 40.27 -5.50
C LEU A 295 11.82 40.50 -4.87
N HIS A 296 12.83 40.71 -5.71
CA HIS A 296 14.19 40.95 -5.25
C HIS A 296 14.27 42.20 -4.36
N ASN A 297 13.66 43.31 -4.75
CA ASN A 297 13.64 44.55 -3.97
C ASN A 297 12.97 44.36 -2.61
N GLU A 298 11.86 43.66 -2.54
CA GLU A 298 11.20 43.34 -1.25
C GLU A 298 12.12 42.49 -0.36
N ILE A 299 12.75 41.45 -0.92
CA ILE A 299 13.66 40.57 -0.18
C ILE A 299 14.87 41.35 0.35
N GLN A 300 15.46 42.21 -0.47
CA GLN A 300 16.60 43.08 -0.06
C GLN A 300 16.20 44.12 1.01
N SER A 301 14.94 44.48 1.10
CA SER A 301 14.41 45.40 2.10
C SER A 301 14.13 44.75 3.45
N LEU A 302 14.17 43.42 3.53
CA LEU A 302 13.98 42.68 4.78
C LEU A 302 15.08 42.97 5.78
N PRO A 303 14.80 43.03 7.08
CA PRO A 303 15.83 43.08 8.13
C PRO A 303 16.84 41.94 7.95
N LYS A 304 18.13 42.27 8.15
CA LYS A 304 19.23 41.29 7.99
C LYS A 304 19.02 40.02 8.86
N GLU A 305 18.39 40.20 10.00
CA GLU A 305 18.09 39.12 10.94
C GLU A 305 17.05 38.13 10.40
N GLN A 306 16.35 38.46 9.31
CA GLN A 306 15.39 37.58 8.63
C GLN A 306 16.03 36.75 7.52
N HIS A 307 17.28 36.98 7.16
CA HIS A 307 18.12 36.09 6.38
C HIS A 307 18.65 34.96 7.30
N LEU A 308 18.16 33.77 7.15
CA LEU A 308 18.42 32.64 8.05
C LEU A 308 19.63 31.79 7.62
N VAL A 309 19.73 31.51 6.32
CA VAL A 309 20.72 30.57 5.77
C VAL A 309 21.20 31.06 4.42
N GLU A 310 22.50 30.97 4.22
CA GLU A 310 23.12 31.06 2.91
C GLU A 310 23.83 29.74 2.59
N TYR A 311 23.53 29.16 1.44
CA TYR A 311 24.13 27.92 1.01
C TYR A 311 24.30 27.89 -0.52
N ARG A 312 25.56 28.04 -0.97
CA ARG A 312 25.88 28.16 -2.40
C ARG A 312 25.11 29.32 -3.03
N GLN A 313 24.35 29.05 -4.13
CA GLN A 313 23.47 30.02 -4.80
C GLN A 313 22.11 30.21 -4.11
N PHE A 314 21.85 29.59 -2.97
CA PHE A 314 20.56 29.64 -2.31
C PHE A 314 20.62 30.42 -1.02
N SER A 315 19.53 31.17 -0.75
CA SER A 315 19.29 31.84 0.52
C SER A 315 17.92 31.46 1.07
N VAL A 316 17.83 31.38 2.38
CA VAL A 316 16.58 31.12 3.10
C VAL A 316 16.24 32.33 3.94
N TYR A 317 15.02 32.81 3.79
CA TYR A 317 14.47 33.95 4.52
C TYR A 317 13.18 33.58 5.26
N TYR A 318 12.79 34.41 6.22
CA TYR A 318 11.41 34.45 6.66
C TYR A 318 10.90 35.89 6.60
N ALA A 319 9.61 36.04 6.34
CA ALA A 319 8.95 37.34 6.29
C ALA A 319 7.48 37.25 6.74
N TYR A 320 6.92 38.38 7.10
CA TYR A 320 5.48 38.58 7.28
C TYR A 320 4.91 39.27 6.05
N ARG A 321 3.63 39.07 5.77
CA ARG A 321 2.98 39.63 4.57
C ARG A 321 3.12 41.15 4.44
N GLU A 322 3.05 41.88 5.55
CA GLU A 322 3.20 43.33 5.61
C GLU A 322 4.58 43.80 5.15
N GLN A 323 5.61 42.95 5.29
CA GLN A 323 7.00 43.27 4.92
C GLN A 323 7.31 42.95 3.46
N ALA A 324 6.67 41.89 2.92
CA ALA A 324 6.95 41.40 1.58
C ALA A 324 5.64 40.91 0.90
N PRO A 325 4.70 41.82 0.64
CA PRO A 325 3.37 41.43 0.12
C PRO A 325 3.44 40.74 -1.25
N ASN A 326 4.33 41.16 -2.14
CA ASN A 326 4.47 40.55 -3.46
C ASN A 326 5.14 39.19 -3.39
N VAL A 327 6.12 39.00 -2.49
CA VAL A 327 6.73 37.69 -2.23
C VAL A 327 5.67 36.70 -1.73
N VAL A 328 4.80 37.09 -0.81
CA VAL A 328 3.73 36.22 -0.30
C VAL A 328 2.70 35.90 -1.38
N LEU A 329 2.36 36.85 -2.26
CA LEU A 329 1.46 36.61 -3.39
C LEU A 329 2.08 35.64 -4.42
N GLU A 330 3.39 35.75 -4.68
CA GLU A 330 4.08 34.81 -5.58
C GLU A 330 4.20 33.42 -4.94
N ILE A 331 4.46 33.33 -3.64
CA ILE A 331 4.38 32.06 -2.89
C ILE A 331 3.00 31.41 -3.06
N ALA A 332 1.91 32.18 -2.94
CA ALA A 332 0.57 31.67 -3.10
C ALA A 332 0.26 31.19 -4.53
N ARG A 333 0.79 31.89 -5.54
CA ARG A 333 0.72 31.47 -6.95
C ARG A 333 1.46 30.15 -7.19
N LEU A 334 2.68 30.03 -6.68
CA LEU A 334 3.51 28.83 -6.81
C LEU A 334 2.92 27.65 -6.03
N ARG A 335 2.29 27.89 -4.87
CA ARG A 335 1.53 26.87 -4.13
C ARG A 335 0.41 26.30 -4.99
N GLU A 336 -0.43 27.18 -5.57
CA GLU A 336 -1.53 26.74 -6.43
C GLU A 336 -1.02 25.93 -7.63
N LEU A 337 0.05 26.39 -8.29
CA LEU A 337 0.70 25.66 -9.38
C LEU A 337 1.05 24.22 -8.96
N VAL A 338 1.77 24.08 -7.85
CA VAL A 338 2.26 22.78 -7.38
C VAL A 338 1.11 21.91 -6.85
N PHE A 339 0.16 22.47 -6.13
CA PHE A 339 -0.96 21.71 -5.55
C PHE A 339 -1.91 21.20 -6.61
N ARG A 340 -2.09 21.91 -7.73
CA ARG A 340 -2.87 21.38 -8.89
C ARG A 340 -2.28 20.09 -9.44
N GLU A 341 -0.96 19.96 -9.51
CA GLU A 341 -0.29 18.73 -9.97
C GLU A 341 -0.57 17.51 -9.07
N HIS A 342 -0.95 17.78 -7.82
CA HIS A 342 -1.27 16.74 -6.82
C HIS A 342 -2.78 16.58 -6.55
N ASN A 343 -3.66 17.19 -7.37
CA ASN A 343 -5.10 17.23 -7.14
C ASN A 343 -5.49 17.85 -5.78
N GLU A 344 -4.66 18.78 -5.30
CA GLU A 344 -4.81 19.48 -4.02
C GLU A 344 -5.06 21.00 -4.20
N GLY A 345 -5.06 21.50 -5.43
CA GLY A 345 -5.26 22.91 -5.75
C GLY A 345 -6.63 23.43 -5.37
N SER A 346 -6.69 24.72 -5.04
CA SER A 346 -7.94 25.43 -4.71
C SER A 346 -8.82 25.63 -5.95
N GLY A 347 -8.23 25.64 -7.14
CA GLY A 347 -8.86 25.99 -8.41
C GLY A 347 -8.93 27.50 -8.67
N GLU A 348 -8.46 28.33 -7.74
CA GLU A 348 -8.37 29.77 -7.87
C GLU A 348 -7.05 30.19 -8.52
N GLU A 349 -6.89 31.45 -8.90
CA GLU A 349 -5.66 31.94 -9.53
C GLU A 349 -4.41 31.87 -8.60
N ARG A 350 -4.62 31.83 -7.29
CA ARG A 350 -3.64 31.70 -6.19
C ARG A 350 -4.25 30.93 -5.02
N ASP A 351 -3.45 30.15 -4.32
CA ASP A 351 -3.82 29.55 -3.04
C ASP A 351 -3.62 30.58 -1.91
N THR A 352 -4.62 31.45 -1.70
CA THR A 352 -4.60 32.48 -0.65
C THR A 352 -5.72 32.25 0.35
N ASP A 353 -5.42 32.47 1.63
CA ASP A 353 -6.39 32.54 2.70
C ASP A 353 -6.00 33.60 3.76
N HIS A 354 -6.87 33.87 4.74
CA HIS A 354 -6.60 34.87 5.78
C HIS A 354 -5.41 34.51 6.68
N PHE A 355 -4.98 33.24 6.72
CA PHE A 355 -3.80 32.83 7.47
C PHE A 355 -2.51 33.36 6.84
N ASP A 356 -2.51 33.67 5.55
CA ASP A 356 -1.34 34.28 4.91
C ASP A 356 -1.03 35.69 5.47
N ASP A 357 -2.02 36.37 6.04
CA ASP A 357 -1.86 37.70 6.66
C ASP A 357 -1.21 37.63 8.04
N ILE A 358 -1.40 36.55 8.78
CA ILE A 358 -1.03 36.45 10.19
C ILE A 358 0.11 35.47 10.47
N TYR A 359 0.41 34.59 9.51
CA TYR A 359 1.49 33.60 9.63
C TYR A 359 2.82 34.14 9.13
N THR A 360 3.89 33.47 9.53
CA THR A 360 5.24 33.70 9.04
C THR A 360 5.46 32.84 7.79
N HIS A 361 6.03 33.44 6.75
CA HIS A 361 6.40 32.73 5.52
C HIS A 361 7.90 32.49 5.52
N LEU A 362 8.32 31.22 5.59
CA LEU A 362 9.70 30.81 5.35
C LEU A 362 9.84 30.40 3.89
N PHE A 363 10.82 30.95 3.19
CA PHE A 363 10.99 30.69 1.77
C PHE A 363 12.45 30.61 1.35
N VAL A 364 12.69 29.89 0.26
CA VAL A 364 14.02 29.68 -0.32
C VAL A 364 14.08 30.36 -1.68
N VAL A 365 15.17 31.07 -1.90
CA VAL A 365 15.48 31.81 -3.14
C VAL A 365 16.75 31.26 -3.78
N ASN A 366 16.72 31.07 -5.09
CA ASN A 366 17.92 30.89 -5.88
C ASN A 366 18.46 32.29 -6.27
N ASN A 367 19.57 32.69 -5.73
CA ASN A 367 20.17 34.05 -5.94
C ASN A 367 20.64 34.28 -7.37
N GLU A 368 21.04 33.22 -8.09
CA GLU A 368 21.50 33.34 -9.48
C GLU A 368 20.32 33.59 -10.43
N THR A 369 19.20 32.86 -10.24
CA THR A 369 18.02 32.99 -11.10
C THR A 369 16.98 33.97 -10.58
N GLN A 370 17.14 34.43 -9.31
CA GLN A 370 16.21 35.29 -8.56
C GLN A 370 14.79 34.69 -8.49
N GLU A 371 14.71 33.38 -8.29
CA GLU A 371 13.44 32.61 -8.24
C GLU A 371 13.18 32.07 -6.85
N LEU A 372 11.91 32.11 -6.45
CA LEU A 372 11.42 31.36 -5.30
C LEU A 372 11.34 29.87 -5.67
N ILE A 373 11.97 29.01 -4.87
CA ILE A 373 12.02 27.58 -5.17
C ILE A 373 11.17 26.73 -4.23
N GLY A 374 10.70 27.29 -3.15
CA GLY A 374 9.84 26.62 -2.18
C GLY A 374 9.60 27.44 -0.94
N ALA A 375 8.58 27.09 -0.19
CA ALA A 375 8.22 27.78 1.04
C ALA A 375 7.51 26.87 2.05
N TYR A 376 7.44 27.35 3.30
CA TYR A 376 6.59 26.87 4.37
C TYR A 376 5.82 28.05 4.96
N ARG A 377 4.56 27.82 5.34
CA ARG A 377 3.78 28.74 6.17
C ARG A 377 3.86 28.27 7.62
N MET A 378 4.29 29.14 8.54
CA MET A 378 4.55 28.81 9.95
C MET A 378 3.71 29.67 10.88
N GLY A 379 2.87 29.05 11.70
CA GLY A 379 2.06 29.72 12.73
C GLY A 379 2.76 29.65 14.10
N GLN A 380 3.09 30.80 14.68
CA GLN A 380 3.67 30.92 16.02
C GLN A 380 2.54 31.00 17.06
N SER A 381 2.33 29.92 17.84
CA SER A 381 1.17 29.81 18.72
C SER A 381 1.07 30.92 19.79
N ASP A 382 2.21 31.38 20.32
CA ASP A 382 2.29 32.48 21.29
C ASP A 382 1.88 33.83 20.73
N ARG A 383 1.97 34.01 19.41
CA ARG A 383 1.53 35.22 18.69
C ARG A 383 0.07 35.13 18.24
N LEU A 384 -0.38 33.94 17.89
CA LEU A 384 -1.69 33.71 17.26
C LEU A 384 -2.82 33.45 18.26
N LEU A 385 -2.52 32.83 19.40
CA LEU A 385 -3.55 32.46 20.36
C LEU A 385 -3.97 33.65 21.23
N ALA A 386 -5.25 33.95 21.24
CA ALA A 386 -5.89 34.88 22.18
C ALA A 386 -6.74 34.10 23.19
N LYS A 387 -6.91 34.64 24.40
CA LYS A 387 -7.82 34.04 25.40
C LYS A 387 -9.23 34.52 25.19
N LEU A 388 -10.17 33.58 25.27
CA LEU A 388 -11.60 33.90 25.37
C LEU A 388 -11.95 34.38 26.79
N ASP A 389 -13.12 35.02 26.95
CA ASP A 389 -13.60 35.53 28.24
C ASP A 389 -13.72 34.47 29.33
N ASN A 390 -13.95 33.20 28.93
CA ASN A 390 -13.99 32.04 29.84
C ASN A 390 -12.61 31.49 30.22
N GLY A 391 -11.54 32.12 29.73
CA GLY A 391 -10.16 31.68 29.95
C GLY A 391 -9.66 30.55 29.05
N ASP A 392 -10.48 30.06 28.11
CA ASP A 392 -10.05 29.12 27.06
C ASP A 392 -9.24 29.85 25.99
N ASP A 393 -8.46 29.09 25.20
CA ASP A 393 -7.74 29.61 24.05
C ASP A 393 -8.67 29.75 22.84
N ASP A 394 -8.62 30.91 22.16
CA ASP A 394 -9.21 31.06 20.83
C ASP A 394 -8.28 30.42 19.78
N LEU A 395 -8.76 29.33 19.21
CA LEU A 395 -8.04 28.57 18.17
C LEU A 395 -8.38 29.00 16.74
N SER A 396 -9.20 30.05 16.56
CA SER A 396 -9.65 30.50 15.22
C SER A 396 -8.48 30.92 14.30
N SER A 397 -7.39 31.41 14.90
CA SER A 397 -6.17 31.77 14.19
C SER A 397 -5.20 30.60 13.92
N ILE A 398 -5.59 29.39 14.27
CA ILE A 398 -4.81 28.15 14.01
C ILE A 398 -5.49 27.37 12.89
N TYR A 399 -4.75 27.14 11.77
CA TYR A 399 -5.31 26.45 10.61
C TYR A 399 -5.76 25.02 10.93
N LEU A 400 -4.95 24.28 11.69
CA LEU A 400 -5.29 22.91 12.10
C LEU A 400 -6.60 22.80 12.87
N ALA A 401 -7.02 23.87 13.55
CA ALA A 401 -8.31 23.90 14.24
C ALA A 401 -9.52 23.89 13.28
N GLN A 402 -9.31 24.11 11.98
CA GLN A 402 -10.35 23.91 10.97
C GLN A 402 -10.58 22.41 10.67
N MET A 403 -9.54 21.61 10.80
CA MET A 403 -9.56 20.16 10.49
C MET A 403 -9.81 19.29 11.72
N PHE A 404 -9.35 19.71 12.89
CA PHE A 404 -9.31 18.89 14.11
C PHE A 404 -9.92 19.61 15.31
N ASN A 405 -10.50 18.83 16.22
CA ASN A 405 -10.81 19.26 17.57
C ASN A 405 -9.63 18.92 18.47
N PHE A 406 -9.13 19.89 19.22
CA PHE A 406 -8.02 19.71 20.14
C PHE A 406 -8.51 19.75 21.58
N GLY A 407 -8.02 18.81 22.39
CA GLY A 407 -8.09 18.91 23.85
C GLY A 407 -7.13 19.99 24.36
N LYS A 408 -7.40 20.55 25.54
CA LYS A 408 -6.61 21.63 26.16
C LYS A 408 -5.11 21.33 26.32
N GLN A 409 -4.74 20.04 26.27
CA GLN A 409 -3.34 19.60 26.43
C GLN A 409 -2.57 19.51 25.11
N PHE A 410 -3.20 19.62 23.95
CA PHE A 410 -2.54 19.42 22.65
C PHE A 410 -1.78 20.66 22.18
N ILE A 411 -2.39 21.84 22.29
CA ILE A 411 -1.74 23.13 22.03
C ILE A 411 -1.73 23.90 23.37
N ASN A 412 -0.54 24.05 23.94
CA ASN A 412 -0.35 24.69 25.23
C ASN A 412 0.29 26.06 25.04
N ARG A 413 -0.30 27.10 25.63
CA ARG A 413 0.27 28.46 25.60
C ARG A 413 1.52 28.64 26.43
N GLN A 414 1.71 27.82 27.45
CA GLN A 414 2.91 27.87 28.29
C GLN A 414 4.15 27.31 27.58
N GLU A 415 3.93 26.51 26.56
CA GLU A 415 4.98 25.96 25.69
C GLU A 415 4.68 26.37 24.24
N PRO A 416 5.21 27.51 23.75
CA PRO A 416 5.02 27.96 22.40
C PRO A 416 5.39 26.89 21.38
N CYS A 417 4.56 26.73 20.34
CA CYS A 417 4.78 25.78 19.25
C CYS A 417 4.67 26.44 17.89
N LEU A 418 5.19 25.76 16.87
CA LEU A 418 5.02 26.16 15.48
C LEU A 418 4.03 25.24 14.79
N GLU A 419 2.99 25.80 14.22
CA GLU A 419 2.18 25.13 13.23
C GLU A 419 2.87 25.21 11.87
N MET A 420 3.06 24.08 11.21
CA MET A 420 3.74 23.95 9.94
C MET A 420 2.73 23.55 8.85
N GLY A 421 2.60 24.36 7.82
CA GLY A 421 1.64 24.10 6.75
C GLY A 421 2.05 24.65 5.40
N ARG A 422 1.24 24.32 4.39
CA ARG A 422 1.38 24.85 3.02
C ARG A 422 2.80 24.73 2.45
N SER A 423 3.47 23.62 2.72
CA SER A 423 4.82 23.38 2.20
C SER A 423 4.77 22.99 0.73
N PHE A 424 5.68 23.57 -0.06
CA PHE A 424 5.87 23.19 -1.44
C PHE A 424 7.32 23.39 -1.89
N LEU A 425 7.66 22.69 -2.97
CA LEU A 425 8.84 22.95 -3.80
C LEU A 425 8.37 23.04 -5.25
N THR A 426 8.95 23.96 -6.01
CA THR A 426 8.67 24.02 -7.45
C THR A 426 9.13 22.74 -8.14
N PRO A 427 8.50 22.33 -9.26
CA PRO A 427 8.72 21.02 -9.90
C PRO A 427 10.19 20.71 -10.18
N GLU A 428 10.97 21.72 -10.56
CA GLU A 428 12.40 21.60 -10.87
C GLU A 428 13.23 21.17 -9.66
N TYR A 429 12.76 21.52 -8.44
CA TYR A 429 13.50 21.25 -7.19
C TYR A 429 12.91 20.09 -6.38
N GLN A 430 11.75 19.53 -6.74
CA GLN A 430 11.12 18.40 -6.03
C GLN A 430 11.99 17.14 -6.02
N ARG A 431 12.75 16.90 -7.11
CA ARG A 431 13.69 15.77 -7.22
C ARG A 431 15.11 16.10 -6.80
N SER A 432 15.35 17.37 -6.40
CA SER A 432 16.67 17.84 -5.94
C SER A 432 16.87 17.52 -4.46
N PHE A 433 18.07 17.06 -4.13
CA PHE A 433 18.49 16.93 -2.72
C PHE A 433 18.42 18.27 -1.96
N HIS A 434 18.65 19.38 -2.65
CA HIS A 434 18.77 20.69 -2.02
C HIS A 434 17.42 21.27 -1.57
N GLY A 435 16.32 21.03 -2.29
CA GLY A 435 15.03 21.66 -2.01
C GLY A 435 14.51 21.39 -0.59
N LEU A 436 14.24 20.12 -0.28
CA LEU A 436 13.77 19.73 1.06
C LEU A 436 14.81 20.00 2.16
N TYR A 437 16.10 19.84 1.84
CA TYR A 437 17.17 20.15 2.78
C TYR A 437 17.17 21.61 3.19
N LEU A 438 17.07 22.54 2.24
CA LEU A 438 17.10 23.99 2.52
C LEU A 438 15.89 24.45 3.30
N LEU A 439 14.71 23.96 3.00
CA LEU A 439 13.51 24.24 3.79
C LEU A 439 13.71 23.83 5.25
N TRP A 440 14.19 22.60 5.49
CA TRP A 440 14.42 22.11 6.86
C TRP A 440 15.61 22.76 7.55
N ARG A 441 16.65 23.16 6.80
CA ARG A 441 17.76 23.95 7.36
C ARG A 441 17.27 25.35 7.77
N GLY A 442 16.35 25.95 6.98
CA GLY A 442 15.70 27.19 7.34
C GLY A 442 14.84 27.09 8.59
N ILE A 443 14.01 26.01 8.70
CA ILE A 443 13.23 25.72 9.91
C ILE A 443 14.16 25.56 11.12
N GLY A 444 15.27 24.83 10.97
CA GLY A 444 16.26 24.65 12.03
C GLY A 444 16.89 25.97 12.47
N ALA A 445 17.30 26.81 11.53
CA ALA A 445 17.85 28.13 11.83
C ALA A 445 16.81 29.05 12.48
N PHE A 446 15.55 28.99 12.05
CA PHE A 446 14.46 29.72 12.69
C PHE A 446 14.24 29.26 14.14
N CYS A 447 14.17 27.95 14.40
CA CYS A 447 14.09 27.42 15.76
C CYS A 447 15.34 27.74 16.60
N GLY A 448 16.53 27.73 16.02
CA GLY A 448 17.76 28.14 16.67
C GLY A 448 17.72 29.62 17.13
N LYS A 449 17.15 30.48 16.29
CA LYS A 449 16.93 31.90 16.60
C LYS A 449 15.83 32.12 17.61
N PHE A 450 14.79 31.29 17.59
CA PHE A 450 13.62 31.35 18.49
C PHE A 450 13.49 30.03 19.27
N PRO A 451 14.38 29.76 20.24
CA PRO A 451 14.52 28.45 20.86
C PRO A 451 13.35 28.02 21.74
N GLN A 452 12.38 28.90 22.01
CA GLN A 452 11.12 28.56 22.66
C GLN A 452 10.23 27.62 21.82
N TYR A 453 10.40 27.57 20.49
CA TYR A 453 9.62 26.69 19.61
C TYR A 453 10.25 25.29 19.54
N ARG A 454 9.91 24.46 20.51
CA ARG A 454 10.42 23.09 20.65
C ARG A 454 9.49 22.06 20.01
N HIS A 455 8.20 22.37 19.92
CA HIS A 455 7.17 21.54 19.31
C HIS A 455 6.74 22.09 17.95
N LEU A 456 6.81 21.23 16.93
CA LEU A 456 6.31 21.51 15.59
C LEU A 456 5.06 20.66 15.36
N TYR A 457 3.97 21.25 14.93
CA TYR A 457 2.73 20.58 14.56
C TYR A 457 2.41 20.83 13.10
N GLY A 458 1.76 19.88 12.43
CA GLY A 458 1.34 20.10 11.05
C GLY A 458 0.62 18.88 10.48
N THR A 459 0.12 19.05 9.27
CA THR A 459 -0.40 17.92 8.49
C THR A 459 0.52 17.59 7.33
N VAL A 460 0.61 16.30 7.02
CA VAL A 460 1.07 15.83 5.71
C VAL A 460 -0.15 15.42 4.93
N SER A 461 -0.38 16.08 3.79
CA SER A 461 -1.42 15.69 2.85
C SER A 461 -1.10 14.33 2.23
N LEU A 462 -2.12 13.48 2.16
CA LEU A 462 -2.09 12.23 1.42
C LEU A 462 -2.93 12.44 0.16
N SER A 463 -2.27 12.88 -0.90
CA SER A 463 -2.89 13.23 -2.17
C SER A 463 -3.87 12.15 -2.64
N LYS A 464 -5.00 12.55 -3.24
CA LYS A 464 -5.96 11.65 -3.89
C LYS A 464 -5.37 10.88 -5.09
N LEU A 465 -4.13 11.14 -5.46
CA LEU A 465 -3.36 10.29 -6.37
C LEU A 465 -2.95 8.95 -5.73
N PHE A 466 -3.06 8.83 -4.39
CA PHE A 466 -2.95 7.54 -3.71
C PHE A 466 -4.30 6.82 -3.70
N ASP A 467 -4.24 5.50 -3.81
CA ASP A 467 -5.42 4.65 -3.58
C ASP A 467 -5.91 4.80 -2.12
N LYS A 468 -7.23 4.82 -1.91
CA LYS A 468 -7.82 4.90 -0.57
C LYS A 468 -7.32 3.80 0.36
N ARG A 469 -7.03 2.60 -0.18
CA ARG A 469 -6.46 1.47 0.55
C ARG A 469 -5.10 1.81 1.15
N SER A 470 -4.26 2.50 0.37
CA SER A 470 -2.94 2.97 0.83
C SER A 470 -3.06 4.00 1.96
N VAL A 471 -4.01 4.93 1.84
CA VAL A 471 -4.30 5.91 2.90
C VAL A 471 -4.79 5.22 4.18
N ALA A 472 -5.67 4.22 4.06
CA ALA A 472 -6.13 3.43 5.22
C ALA A 472 -4.99 2.67 5.91
N ILE A 473 -4.07 2.09 5.12
CA ILE A 473 -2.89 1.40 5.66
C ILE A 473 -1.96 2.38 6.37
N ILE A 474 -1.71 3.56 5.79
CA ILE A 474 -0.91 4.62 6.43
C ILE A 474 -1.55 5.04 7.75
N LYS A 475 -2.87 5.30 7.77
CA LYS A 475 -3.62 5.62 9.00
C LYS A 475 -3.40 4.54 10.06
N ALA A 476 -3.68 3.29 9.72
CA ALA A 476 -3.58 2.17 10.65
C ALA A 476 -2.13 1.89 11.13
N ALA A 477 -1.13 2.16 10.29
CA ALA A 477 0.28 1.94 10.62
C ALA A 477 0.88 3.03 11.52
N LEU A 478 0.38 4.25 11.45
CA LEU A 478 1.04 5.40 12.06
C LEU A 478 0.23 6.08 13.16
N VAL A 479 -1.10 6.17 12.99
CA VAL A 479 -1.96 6.93 13.91
C VAL A 479 -2.10 6.17 15.23
N LYS A 480 -1.82 6.88 16.31
CA LYS A 480 -2.16 6.46 17.67
C LYS A 480 -3.30 7.34 18.14
N GLU A 481 -4.50 6.79 18.10
CA GLU A 481 -5.69 7.49 18.57
C GLU A 481 -5.56 7.88 20.04
N THR A 482 -5.86 9.14 20.33
CA THR A 482 -5.87 9.69 21.70
C THR A 482 -7.10 10.54 21.89
N GLU A 483 -7.55 10.70 23.13
CA GLU A 483 -8.65 11.63 23.45
C GLU A 483 -8.26 13.10 23.25
N ALA A 484 -6.98 13.39 23.08
CA ALA A 484 -6.49 14.77 22.94
C ALA A 484 -6.80 15.41 21.60
N VAL A 485 -7.03 14.59 20.55
CA VAL A 485 -7.28 15.08 19.18
C VAL A 485 -8.27 14.18 18.47
N SER A 486 -9.26 14.78 17.82
CA SER A 486 -10.17 14.08 16.90
C SER A 486 -10.36 14.88 15.62
N PRO A 487 -10.51 14.23 14.46
CA PRO A 487 -10.81 14.92 13.21
C PRO A 487 -12.24 15.47 13.23
N LYS A 488 -12.48 16.62 12.59
CA LYS A 488 -13.82 17.15 12.34
C LYS A 488 -14.53 16.46 11.19
N ASN A 489 -13.74 16.02 10.21
CA ASN A 489 -14.21 15.23 9.09
C ASN A 489 -13.31 14.00 8.99
N ASP A 490 -13.88 12.84 9.27
CA ASP A 490 -13.15 11.57 9.25
C ASP A 490 -12.84 11.10 7.83
N PHE A 491 -11.72 10.40 7.69
CA PHE A 491 -11.47 9.54 6.55
C PHE A 491 -12.12 8.17 6.84
N ASP A 492 -13.34 8.00 6.31
CA ASP A 492 -14.14 6.79 6.52
C ASP A 492 -13.85 5.75 5.42
N PHE A 493 -12.79 4.97 5.63
CA PHE A 493 -12.47 3.81 4.81
C PHE A 493 -11.88 2.71 5.68
N ALA A 494 -12.64 1.61 5.83
CA ALA A 494 -12.27 0.51 6.72
C ALA A 494 -11.06 -0.26 6.18
N LEU A 495 -10.16 -0.63 7.08
CA LEU A 495 -9.03 -1.52 6.75
C LEU A 495 -9.54 -2.93 6.46
N HIS A 496 -8.94 -3.58 5.44
CA HIS A 496 -9.26 -4.96 5.10
C HIS A 496 -8.99 -5.90 6.31
N PRO A 497 -9.91 -6.84 6.63
CA PRO A 497 -9.76 -7.71 7.81
C PRO A 497 -8.44 -8.48 7.87
N GLU A 498 -7.94 -8.97 6.73
CA GLU A 498 -6.66 -9.70 6.66
C GLU A 498 -5.45 -8.80 6.93
N ILE A 499 -5.50 -7.55 6.48
CA ILE A 499 -4.44 -6.56 6.76
C ILE A 499 -4.49 -6.14 8.22
N LYS A 500 -5.70 -5.99 8.77
CA LYS A 500 -5.91 -5.71 10.19
C LYS A 500 -5.32 -6.82 11.07
N SER A 501 -5.66 -8.07 10.77
CA SER A 501 -5.12 -9.25 11.48
C SER A 501 -3.60 -9.35 11.39
N PHE A 502 -3.03 -9.11 10.20
CA PHE A 502 -1.58 -9.02 10.02
C PHE A 502 -0.96 -7.92 10.89
N GLY A 503 -1.58 -6.74 10.92
CA GLY A 503 -1.11 -5.61 11.71
C GLY A 503 -1.14 -5.85 13.21
N GLU A 504 -2.16 -6.56 13.71
CA GLU A 504 -2.30 -6.95 15.12
C GLU A 504 -1.21 -7.95 15.56
N GLU A 505 -0.79 -8.85 14.65
CA GLU A 505 0.20 -9.90 14.95
C GLU A 505 1.66 -9.45 14.74
N PHE A 506 1.94 -8.74 13.63
CA PHE A 506 3.31 -8.43 13.19
C PHE A 506 3.60 -6.92 13.12
N GLY A 507 2.58 -6.06 13.23
CA GLY A 507 2.70 -4.62 13.05
C GLY A 507 2.71 -4.19 11.58
N LEU A 508 2.07 -3.06 11.27
CA LEU A 508 1.97 -2.54 9.90
C LEU A 508 3.13 -1.62 9.51
N ARG A 509 3.72 -0.94 10.49
CA ARG A 509 4.63 0.19 10.23
C ARG A 509 5.87 -0.21 9.42
N GLN A 510 6.50 -1.33 9.73
CA GLN A 510 7.67 -1.82 9.01
C GLN A 510 7.35 -2.37 7.63
N HIS A 511 6.11 -2.80 7.39
CA HIS A 511 5.66 -3.40 6.14
C HIS A 511 4.86 -2.45 5.25
N MET A 512 4.61 -1.22 5.71
CA MET A 512 3.77 -0.23 5.01
C MET A 512 4.21 -0.02 3.56
N SER A 513 5.52 0.18 3.33
CA SER A 513 6.08 0.33 1.98
C SER A 513 5.77 -0.86 1.07
N ALA A 514 5.86 -2.09 1.59
CA ALA A 514 5.58 -3.30 0.83
C ALA A 514 4.11 -3.40 0.41
N PHE A 515 3.18 -2.95 1.27
CA PHE A 515 1.75 -2.90 0.92
C PHE A 515 1.48 -1.85 -0.16
N LEU A 516 1.94 -0.60 0.06
CA LEU A 516 1.67 0.49 -0.88
C LEU A 516 2.13 0.13 -2.30
N GLN A 517 3.33 -0.40 -2.44
CA GLN A 517 3.89 -0.75 -3.74
C GLN A 517 3.14 -1.86 -4.48
N THR A 518 2.44 -2.75 -3.77
CA THR A 518 1.59 -3.76 -4.41
C THR A 518 0.20 -3.25 -4.78
N ILE A 519 -0.25 -2.17 -4.13
CA ILE A 519 -1.58 -1.57 -4.31
C ILE A 519 -1.56 -0.48 -5.39
N GLU A 520 -0.55 0.39 -5.33
CA GLU A 520 -0.45 1.55 -6.22
C GLU A 520 -0.04 1.14 -7.63
N GLU A 521 -0.83 1.50 -8.63
CA GLU A 521 -0.62 1.09 -10.03
C GLU A 521 0.75 1.49 -10.59
N ASP A 522 1.25 2.66 -10.20
CA ASP A 522 2.60 3.14 -10.56
C ASP A 522 3.70 2.62 -9.61
N GLY A 523 3.36 1.77 -8.66
CA GLY A 523 4.28 1.22 -7.65
C GLY A 523 4.89 2.26 -6.72
N LYS A 524 4.23 3.42 -6.54
CA LYS A 524 4.73 4.45 -5.63
C LYS A 524 4.78 3.95 -4.19
N ASP A 525 5.67 4.56 -3.45
CA ASP A 525 5.96 4.24 -2.07
C ASP A 525 5.40 5.33 -1.14
N ILE A 526 5.65 5.18 0.15
CA ILE A 526 5.32 6.17 1.18
C ILE A 526 5.77 7.57 0.73
N PRO A 527 4.90 8.61 0.86
CA PRO A 527 5.27 9.99 0.50
C PRO A 527 6.62 10.43 1.10
N ILE A 528 7.43 11.13 0.31
CA ILE A 528 8.79 11.53 0.72
C ILE A 528 8.77 12.36 2.00
N LEU A 529 7.84 13.31 2.09
CA LEU A 529 7.70 14.18 3.25
C LEU A 529 7.29 13.36 4.50
N LEU A 530 6.40 12.38 4.34
CA LEU A 530 6.01 11.47 5.43
C LEU A 530 7.20 10.64 5.93
N LYS A 531 8.01 10.08 5.00
CA LYS A 531 9.28 9.40 5.37
C LYS A 531 10.22 10.31 6.13
N HIS A 532 10.25 11.58 5.77
CA HIS A 532 11.09 12.57 6.43
C HIS A 532 10.64 12.78 7.89
N TYR A 533 9.35 13.00 8.12
CA TYR A 533 8.81 13.13 9.48
C TYR A 533 8.99 11.85 10.32
N MET A 534 8.84 10.67 9.71
CA MET A 534 9.16 9.42 10.41
C MET A 534 10.62 9.35 10.88
N LYS A 535 11.57 9.89 10.10
CA LYS A 535 13.00 9.98 10.49
C LYS A 535 13.26 11.01 11.59
N LEU A 536 12.36 11.95 11.80
CA LEU A 536 12.42 12.94 12.88
C LEU A 536 11.75 12.43 14.17
N ASN A 537 11.34 11.16 14.22
CA ASN A 537 10.58 10.57 15.31
C ASN A 537 9.23 11.26 15.56
N ALA A 538 8.58 11.72 14.49
CA ALA A 538 7.24 12.32 14.58
C ALA A 538 6.24 11.36 15.23
N THR A 539 5.34 11.93 16.04
CA THR A 539 4.15 11.28 16.55
C THR A 539 2.96 11.64 15.65
N PHE A 540 2.19 10.63 15.24
CA PHE A 540 1.02 10.80 14.37
C PHE A 540 -0.26 10.63 15.20
N HIS A 541 -1.13 11.62 15.17
CA HIS A 541 -2.24 11.75 16.11
C HIS A 541 -3.60 11.39 15.52
N ALA A 542 -3.89 11.88 14.32
CA ALA A 542 -5.18 11.69 13.65
C ALA A 542 -5.05 11.83 12.14
N LEU A 543 -6.00 11.27 11.41
CA LEU A 543 -6.18 11.53 9.98
C LEU A 543 -7.56 12.17 9.78
N GLY A 544 -7.59 13.38 9.25
CA GLY A 544 -8.81 14.12 8.94
C GLY A 544 -8.85 14.52 7.47
N VAL A 545 -10.03 14.85 6.95
CA VAL A 545 -10.23 15.37 5.60
C VAL A 545 -10.30 16.90 5.66
N ASP A 546 -9.43 17.55 4.90
CA ASP A 546 -9.39 19.01 4.79
C ASP A 546 -10.38 19.51 3.73
N LYS A 547 -11.51 20.05 4.19
CA LYS A 547 -12.58 20.58 3.33
C LYS A 547 -12.17 21.85 2.57
N ASN A 548 -11.18 22.57 3.09
CA ASN A 548 -10.66 23.79 2.48
C ASN A 548 -9.45 23.52 1.55
N PHE A 549 -9.07 22.24 1.42
CA PHE A 549 -7.94 21.82 0.60
C PHE A 549 -8.33 20.62 -0.27
N ALA A 550 -9.24 20.86 -1.19
CA ALA A 550 -9.77 19.87 -2.16
C ALA A 550 -10.23 18.55 -1.54
N ASP A 551 -10.79 18.54 -0.34
CA ASP A 551 -11.16 17.32 0.41
C ASP A 551 -9.99 16.32 0.56
N THR A 552 -8.78 16.81 0.73
CA THR A 552 -7.58 15.99 0.83
C THR A 552 -7.42 15.43 2.25
N PRO A 553 -7.12 14.12 2.40
CA PRO A 553 -6.74 13.57 3.69
C PRO A 553 -5.44 14.19 4.21
N GLY A 554 -5.48 14.72 5.43
CA GLY A 554 -4.35 15.30 6.13
C GLY A 554 -4.00 14.50 7.38
N LEU A 555 -2.78 13.97 7.42
CA LEU A 555 -2.26 13.22 8.56
C LEU A 555 -1.61 14.18 9.56
N LEU A 556 -2.28 14.41 10.69
CA LEU A 556 -1.79 15.28 11.76
C LEU A 556 -0.63 14.63 12.50
N LEU A 557 0.44 15.36 12.64
CA LEU A 557 1.65 14.94 13.35
C LEU A 557 2.21 16.04 14.25
N SER A 558 3.05 15.62 15.19
CA SER A 558 3.91 16.52 15.94
C SER A 558 5.35 16.01 15.97
N VAL A 559 6.29 16.94 16.07
CA VAL A 559 7.72 16.67 16.28
C VAL A 559 8.17 17.47 17.50
N HIS A 560 8.62 16.78 18.55
CA HIS A 560 9.41 17.42 19.59
C HIS A 560 10.86 17.49 19.09
N LEU A 561 11.24 18.65 18.56
CA LEU A 561 12.50 18.81 17.82
C LEU A 561 13.73 18.42 18.66
N PRO A 562 13.85 18.76 19.96
CA PRO A 562 14.98 18.32 20.79
C PRO A 562 15.15 16.80 20.91
N SER A 563 14.05 16.04 20.76
CA SER A 563 14.06 14.56 20.82
C SER A 563 14.30 13.91 19.46
N ALA A 564 14.50 14.70 18.40
CA ALA A 564 14.84 14.15 17.09
C ALA A 564 16.25 13.53 17.10
N PRO A 565 16.53 12.55 16.23
CA PRO A 565 17.85 11.93 16.16
C PRO A 565 18.98 12.96 15.98
N GLU A 566 20.06 12.82 16.72
CA GLU A 566 21.20 13.77 16.72
C GLU A 566 21.72 14.08 15.30
N LYS A 567 21.75 13.08 14.42
CA LYS A 567 22.13 13.27 13.01
C LYS A 567 21.24 14.28 12.29
N MET A 568 19.93 14.30 12.61
CA MET A 568 18.98 15.23 12.02
C MET A 568 19.13 16.62 12.63
N LEU A 569 19.32 16.70 13.95
CA LEU A 569 19.59 17.96 14.65
C LEU A 569 20.84 18.62 14.13
N LYS A 570 21.97 17.89 14.05
CA LYS A 570 23.22 18.40 13.45
C LYS A 570 23.02 18.89 12.02
N LYS A 571 22.20 18.19 11.24
CA LYS A 571 21.95 18.54 9.84
C LYS A 571 21.15 19.83 9.69
N TYR A 572 20.16 20.08 10.56
CA TYR A 572 19.20 21.18 10.39
C TYR A 572 19.44 22.36 11.32
N LEU A 573 19.90 22.15 12.53
CA LEU A 573 20.28 23.24 13.45
C LEU A 573 21.72 23.71 13.21
N ALA A 574 22.60 22.84 12.73
CA ALA A 574 24.02 23.12 12.47
C ALA A 574 24.69 23.84 13.68
N GLU A 575 25.17 25.09 13.48
CA GLU A 575 25.83 25.90 14.52
C GLU A 575 24.92 26.28 15.70
N GLU A 576 23.62 26.40 15.50
CA GLU A 576 22.64 26.76 16.55
C GLU A 576 22.26 25.57 17.46
N MET A 577 22.69 24.35 17.13
CA MET A 577 22.25 23.15 17.84
C MET A 577 22.52 23.20 19.34
N THR A 578 23.71 23.63 19.75
CA THR A 578 24.09 23.63 21.18
C THR A 578 23.24 24.63 21.96
N SER A 579 23.13 25.88 21.48
CA SER A 579 22.33 26.93 22.12
C SER A 579 20.85 26.55 22.17
N TYR A 580 20.33 25.95 21.12
CA TYR A 580 18.95 25.48 21.05
C TYR A 580 18.65 24.38 22.07
N LEU A 581 19.53 23.38 22.20
CA LEU A 581 19.33 22.27 23.11
C LEU A 581 19.49 22.67 24.58
N THR A 582 20.34 23.66 24.87
CA THR A 582 20.56 24.17 26.25
C THR A 582 19.52 25.20 26.68
N TYR A 583 18.64 25.64 25.81
CA TYR A 583 17.54 26.54 26.17
C TYR A 583 16.64 25.86 27.20
N PRO A 584 16.37 26.50 28.36
CA PRO A 584 15.62 25.86 29.43
C PRO A 584 14.19 25.55 28.99
N GLU A 585 13.79 24.30 29.19
CA GLU A 585 12.37 23.95 29.16
C GLU A 585 11.69 24.65 30.33
N THR A 586 10.62 25.38 30.05
CA THR A 586 9.77 25.94 31.11
C THR A 586 9.33 24.76 32.01
N ALA A 587 9.67 24.84 33.28
CA ALA A 587 9.32 23.79 34.24
C ALA A 587 7.81 23.54 34.17
N LYS A 588 7.45 22.26 33.96
CA LYS A 588 6.06 21.79 33.90
C LYS A 588 5.34 22.07 35.20
#